data_31644ab282657837bf18d407c77a7af7
#
_entry.id   31644ab282657837bf18d407c77a7af7
#
_cell.length_a   1.000
_cell.length_b   1.000
_cell.length_c   1.000
_cell.angle_alpha   90.00
_cell.angle_beta   90.00
_cell.angle_gamma   90.00
#
_symmetry.space_group_name_H-M   'P 1'
#
loop_
_entity.id
_entity.type
_entity.pdbx_description
1 polymer ?
#
loop_
_entity_poly.entity_id
_entity_poly.type
_entity_poly.pdbx_seq_one_letter_code
_entity_poly.pdbx_strand_id
1 'polypeptide(L)'
;MINGNGNGVCVPSTHTNRLRLNPATNHQPENYEDLQLDFSPALFASLERYLPPAMLNAERQVKVEYMMEILRRYCPDGERIRAQRQREYRQKIITNYQPLHRELYTIHASSFFVPSFLKAINENLAQSFRSIMSEPSPGIYTFDMFQPQFCQMLLNELENFERWVHDSKFRIMRPNTMNRYGAVLDDFGFETMLDKMMDSYIRPISKAFYPEVGGGSLDSHHGFLVEYALDRDVDLGFHVDDSEVTLNVCLGTQFCGGELFFRGVRCEQHVNTDTQQEEVFDYSHVPGRAILHRGRHRHGARATTSGRRINLILWCRSSQFRELRRYQHDFSSWCGECHRHKKERQRQAVAAAKVELMKIEGESAAAAEPAAV
;
A
#
# COMPACT_ATOMS: atom_id res chain seq x y z
N MET A 1 42.44 43.35 -9.64
CA MET A 1 42.21 42.11 -10.44
C MET A 1 42.21 40.96 -9.48
N ILE A 2 41.05 40.50 -9.07
CA ILE A 2 40.87 39.33 -8.22
C ILE A 2 39.85 38.46 -8.96
N ASN A 3 40.34 37.36 -9.53
CA ASN A 3 39.48 36.36 -10.12
C ASN A 3 39.01 35.40 -8.99
N GLY A 4 37.77 35.50 -8.65
CA GLY A 4 37.09 34.54 -7.80
C GLY A 4 36.44 33.44 -8.64
N ASN A 5 37.05 32.25 -8.63
CA ASN A 5 36.37 31.05 -9.14
C ASN A 5 35.40 30.56 -8.05
N GLY A 6 34.16 30.97 -8.15
CA GLY A 6 33.07 30.37 -7.42
C GLY A 6 32.60 29.11 -8.15
N ASN A 7 32.94 27.93 -7.64
CA ASN A 7 32.26 26.69 -8.02
C ASN A 7 30.82 26.74 -7.48
N GLY A 8 29.96 27.38 -8.27
CA GLY A 8 28.53 27.34 -8.02
C GLY A 8 28.00 25.96 -8.35
N VAL A 9 27.65 25.20 -7.33
CA VAL A 9 26.77 24.02 -7.47
C VAL A 9 25.52 24.53 -8.20
N CYS A 10 25.32 24.07 -9.43
CA CYS A 10 24.19 24.45 -10.26
C CYS A 10 22.93 23.87 -9.62
N VAL A 11 22.30 24.66 -8.75
CA VAL A 11 20.98 24.34 -8.22
C VAL A 11 20.01 24.43 -9.39
N PRO A 12 19.25 23.37 -9.74
CA PRO A 12 18.31 23.43 -10.86
C PRO A 12 17.33 24.59 -10.64
N SER A 13 17.13 25.36 -11.70
CA SER A 13 16.32 26.58 -11.70
C SER A 13 14.93 26.34 -11.10
N THR A 14 14.45 27.35 -10.42
CA THR A 14 13.29 27.46 -9.54
C THR A 14 11.91 27.22 -10.17
N HIS A 15 11.79 26.64 -11.36
CA HIS A 15 10.50 26.54 -12.06
C HIS A 15 9.75 25.23 -11.92
N THR A 16 10.27 24.22 -11.24
CA THR A 16 9.47 23.03 -10.91
C THR A 16 9.75 22.60 -9.47
N ASN A 17 8.87 22.94 -8.55
CA ASN A 17 8.86 22.42 -7.18
C ASN A 17 8.51 20.91 -7.12
N ARG A 18 8.95 20.10 -8.08
CA ARG A 18 8.55 18.71 -8.23
C ARG A 18 9.77 17.80 -8.20
N LEU A 19 9.67 16.68 -7.48
CA LEU A 19 10.63 15.60 -7.55
C LEU A 19 10.70 15.05 -8.98
N ARG A 20 11.84 14.56 -9.38
CA ARG A 20 12.02 13.99 -10.71
C ARG A 20 11.18 12.73 -10.85
N LEU A 21 10.48 12.58 -11.98
CA LEU A 21 9.53 11.49 -12.21
C LEU A 21 10.17 10.19 -12.69
N ASN A 22 11.28 10.28 -13.40
CA ASN A 22 11.94 9.11 -14.00
C ASN A 22 13.09 8.67 -13.11
N PRO A 23 13.02 7.50 -12.47
CA PRO A 23 14.13 6.94 -11.71
C PRO A 23 15.35 6.76 -12.62
N ALA A 24 16.53 7.02 -12.09
CA ALA A 24 17.77 6.69 -12.77
C ALA A 24 17.97 5.17 -12.72
N THR A 25 17.81 4.49 -13.85
CA THR A 25 17.79 3.03 -13.95
C THR A 25 19.11 2.36 -13.53
N ASN A 26 20.22 3.07 -13.64
CA ASN A 26 21.56 2.55 -13.33
C ASN A 26 22.05 2.93 -11.93
N HIS A 27 21.26 3.64 -11.15
CA HIS A 27 21.63 4.05 -9.82
C HIS A 27 21.38 2.91 -8.82
N GLN A 28 22.41 2.57 -8.04
CA GLN A 28 22.31 1.61 -6.94
C GLN A 28 22.15 2.39 -5.62
N PRO A 29 21.07 2.15 -4.87
CA PRO A 29 20.85 2.80 -3.58
C PRO A 29 21.99 2.51 -2.60
N GLU A 30 22.38 3.52 -1.84
CA GLU A 30 23.29 3.41 -0.70
C GLU A 30 22.50 3.08 0.60
N ASN A 31 23.23 2.58 1.59
CA ASN A 31 22.65 2.39 2.91
C ASN A 31 22.78 3.68 3.72
N TYR A 32 21.68 4.17 4.28
CA TYR A 32 21.60 5.38 5.10
C TYR A 32 21.25 5.09 6.57
N GLU A 33 21.36 3.85 7.01
CA GLU A 33 20.99 3.45 8.38
C GLU A 33 21.75 4.22 9.49
N ASP A 34 22.97 4.66 9.18
CA ASP A 34 23.83 5.42 10.09
C ASP A 34 23.53 6.93 10.10
N LEU A 35 22.59 7.40 9.30
CA LEU A 35 22.24 8.81 9.24
C LEU A 35 21.22 9.16 10.33
N GLN A 36 21.61 10.07 11.24
CA GLN A 36 20.68 10.69 12.18
C GLN A 36 19.88 11.79 11.48
N LEU A 37 18.83 11.39 10.77
CA LEU A 37 18.01 12.30 9.98
C LEU A 37 16.59 12.36 10.53
N ASP A 38 15.90 13.47 10.26
CA ASP A 38 14.50 13.66 10.58
C ASP A 38 13.56 12.72 9.79
N PHE A 39 14.12 11.90 8.90
CA PHE A 39 13.41 10.99 8.01
C PHE A 39 13.98 9.57 8.11
N SER A 40 13.13 8.57 7.87
CA SER A 40 13.57 7.18 7.89
C SER A 40 14.59 6.89 6.78
N PRO A 41 15.53 5.96 6.99
CA PRO A 41 16.45 5.50 5.96
C PRO A 41 15.75 5.02 4.68
N ALA A 42 14.57 4.40 4.80
CA ALA A 42 13.75 3.99 3.66
C ALA A 42 13.30 5.16 2.77
N LEU A 43 12.98 6.32 3.36
CA LEU A 43 12.65 7.52 2.60
C LEU A 43 13.86 8.02 1.78
N PHE A 44 15.06 8.02 2.36
CA PHE A 44 16.28 8.40 1.65
C PHE A 44 16.61 7.43 0.53
N ALA A 45 16.55 6.13 0.77
CA ALA A 45 16.74 5.12 -0.27
C ALA A 45 15.71 5.25 -1.40
N SER A 46 14.49 5.64 -1.09
CA SER A 46 13.44 5.94 -2.07
C SER A 46 13.76 7.19 -2.90
N LEU A 47 14.24 8.27 -2.28
CA LEU A 47 14.63 9.50 -2.95
C LEU A 47 15.89 9.35 -3.80
N GLU A 48 16.83 8.51 -3.37
CA GLU A 48 18.09 8.26 -4.08
C GLU A 48 17.86 7.80 -5.52
N ARG A 49 16.80 7.06 -5.78
CA ARG A 49 16.40 6.59 -7.12
C ARG A 49 16.09 7.75 -8.09
N TYR A 50 15.76 8.91 -7.56
CA TYR A 50 15.36 10.09 -8.32
C TYR A 50 16.44 11.15 -8.41
N LEU A 51 17.67 10.86 -7.97
CA LEU A 51 18.78 11.78 -8.10
C LEU A 51 19.03 12.16 -9.56
N PRO A 52 19.35 13.44 -9.83
CA PRO A 52 19.79 13.85 -11.16
C PRO A 52 21.02 13.05 -11.60
N PRO A 53 21.21 12.80 -12.91
CA PRO A 53 22.37 12.07 -13.41
C PRO A 53 23.72 12.61 -12.91
N ALA A 54 23.84 13.94 -12.76
CA ALA A 54 25.03 14.58 -12.23
C ALA A 54 25.33 14.22 -10.76
N MET A 55 24.33 13.76 -10.02
CA MET A 55 24.45 13.39 -8.59
C MET A 55 24.70 11.90 -8.37
N LEU A 56 24.56 11.05 -9.41
CA LEU A 56 24.69 9.59 -9.26
C LEU A 56 26.08 9.16 -8.77
N ASN A 57 27.13 9.87 -9.23
CA ASN A 57 28.52 9.62 -8.86
C ASN A 57 29.07 10.61 -7.81
N ALA A 58 28.21 11.43 -7.21
CA ALA A 58 28.61 12.34 -6.15
C ALA A 58 28.93 11.56 -4.86
N GLU A 59 29.76 12.15 -4.01
CA GLU A 59 30.01 11.60 -2.68
C GLU A 59 28.71 11.54 -1.87
N ARG A 60 28.63 10.56 -0.97
CA ARG A 60 27.45 10.30 -0.14
C ARG A 60 26.96 11.55 0.60
N GLN A 61 27.88 12.32 1.18
CA GLN A 61 27.52 13.55 1.90
C GLN A 61 26.82 14.57 0.97
N VAL A 62 27.28 14.74 -0.25
CA VAL A 62 26.68 15.65 -1.24
C VAL A 62 25.29 15.18 -1.64
N LYS A 63 25.11 13.86 -1.82
CA LYS A 63 23.77 13.28 -2.07
C LYS A 63 22.81 13.56 -0.93
N VAL A 64 23.26 13.33 0.32
CA VAL A 64 22.46 13.59 1.52
C VAL A 64 22.08 15.05 1.65
N GLU A 65 23.01 15.97 1.47
CA GLU A 65 22.72 17.42 1.50
C GLU A 65 21.70 17.83 0.43
N TYR A 66 21.82 17.28 -0.78
CA TYR A 66 20.87 17.51 -1.86
C TYR A 66 19.48 16.96 -1.51
N MET A 67 19.39 15.74 -0.98
CA MET A 67 18.12 15.15 -0.57
C MET A 67 17.50 15.93 0.60
N MET A 68 18.30 16.37 1.56
CA MET A 68 17.83 17.20 2.67
C MET A 68 17.28 18.54 2.19
N GLU A 69 17.92 19.16 1.20
CA GLU A 69 17.43 20.40 0.60
C GLU A 69 16.06 20.20 -0.08
N ILE A 70 15.90 19.10 -0.81
CA ILE A 70 14.60 18.71 -1.38
C ILE A 70 13.57 18.54 -0.27
N LEU A 71 13.89 17.80 0.78
CA LEU A 71 12.97 17.52 1.88
C LEU A 71 12.58 18.80 2.65
N ARG A 72 13.51 19.74 2.85
CA ARG A 72 13.19 21.06 3.44
C ARG A 72 12.15 21.81 2.62
N ARG A 73 12.20 21.70 1.30
CA ARG A 73 11.23 22.35 0.40
C ARG A 73 9.85 21.69 0.42
N TYR A 74 9.82 20.35 0.59
CA TYR A 74 8.60 19.55 0.50
C TYR A 74 8.02 19.13 1.84
N CYS A 75 8.78 19.26 2.93
CA CYS A 75 8.35 18.92 4.28
C CYS A 75 8.25 20.19 5.14
N PRO A 76 7.07 20.78 5.27
CA PRO A 76 6.82 21.94 6.12
C PRO A 76 7.25 21.70 7.57
N ASP A 77 7.64 22.76 8.30
CA ASP A 77 8.05 22.67 9.70
C ASP A 77 7.00 21.97 10.58
N GLY A 78 5.72 22.13 10.30
CA GLY A 78 4.65 21.43 11.00
C GLY A 78 4.71 19.90 10.87
N GLU A 79 5.13 19.39 9.72
CA GLU A 79 5.32 17.94 9.51
C GLU A 79 6.56 17.41 10.24
N ARG A 80 7.63 18.18 10.28
CA ARG A 80 8.86 17.85 11.04
C ARG A 80 8.57 17.77 12.53
N ILE A 81 7.85 18.75 13.08
CA ILE A 81 7.42 18.74 14.49
C ILE A 81 6.51 17.54 14.77
N ARG A 82 5.60 17.20 13.85
CA ARG A 82 4.72 16.03 13.97
C ARG A 82 5.54 14.75 14.00
N ALA A 83 6.49 14.57 13.10
CA ALA A 83 7.37 13.41 13.04
C ALA A 83 8.22 13.29 14.30
N GLN A 84 8.75 14.39 14.84
CA GLN A 84 9.49 14.40 16.09
C GLN A 84 8.62 13.96 17.27
N ARG A 85 7.43 14.53 17.41
CA ARG A 85 6.47 14.14 18.47
C ARG A 85 6.08 12.66 18.38
N GLN A 86 5.94 12.13 17.16
CA GLN A 86 5.67 10.71 16.96
C GLN A 86 6.83 9.83 17.42
N ARG A 87 8.08 10.20 17.11
CA ARG A 87 9.26 9.49 17.62
C ARG A 87 9.35 9.52 19.14
N GLU A 88 9.16 10.68 19.76
CA GLU A 88 9.15 10.82 21.22
C GLU A 88 8.06 9.98 21.88
N TYR A 89 6.87 9.95 21.27
CA TYR A 89 5.76 9.11 21.72
C TYR A 89 6.12 7.62 21.66
N ARG A 90 6.62 7.12 20.53
CA ARG A 90 7.05 5.73 20.36
C ARG A 90 8.18 5.37 21.32
N GLN A 91 9.17 6.25 21.49
CA GLN A 91 10.27 6.03 22.42
C GLN A 91 9.78 5.86 23.86
N LYS A 92 8.77 6.63 24.29
CA LYS A 92 8.17 6.46 25.61
C LYS A 92 7.53 5.09 25.79
N ILE A 93 6.83 4.59 24.77
CA ILE A 93 6.25 3.24 24.81
C ILE A 93 7.35 2.19 24.90
N ILE A 94 8.30 2.19 23.95
CA ILE A 94 9.38 1.19 23.84
C ILE A 94 10.24 1.14 25.12
N THR A 95 10.45 2.28 25.77
CA THR A 95 11.25 2.33 27.01
C THR A 95 10.51 1.73 28.22
N ASN A 96 9.19 1.82 28.27
CA ASN A 96 8.41 1.47 29.46
C ASN A 96 7.60 0.18 29.30
N TYR A 97 7.24 -0.19 28.08
CA TYR A 97 6.54 -1.44 27.81
C TYR A 97 7.51 -2.64 27.83
N GLN A 98 7.09 -3.73 28.46
CA GLN A 98 7.83 -4.98 28.46
C GLN A 98 7.10 -6.04 27.63
N PRO A 99 7.66 -6.46 26.49
CA PRO A 99 7.07 -7.51 25.65
C PRO A 99 6.88 -8.83 26.40
N LEU A 100 5.73 -9.45 26.21
CA LEU A 100 5.45 -10.79 26.70
C LEU A 100 6.14 -11.85 25.83
N HIS A 101 6.07 -11.68 24.50
CA HIS A 101 6.61 -12.59 23.48
C HIS A 101 7.68 -11.90 22.65
N ARG A 102 8.92 -11.82 23.14
CA ARG A 102 10.04 -11.16 22.45
C ARG A 102 10.36 -11.77 21.08
N GLU A 103 10.08 -13.04 20.89
CA GLU A 103 10.24 -13.75 19.62
C GLU A 103 9.36 -13.20 18.48
N LEU A 104 8.27 -12.49 18.80
CA LEU A 104 7.43 -11.85 17.78
C LEU A 104 8.09 -10.65 17.08
N TYR A 105 9.07 -10.03 17.72
CA TYR A 105 9.71 -8.80 17.22
C TYR A 105 10.77 -9.05 16.14
N THR A 106 11.08 -10.33 15.90
CA THR A 106 11.97 -10.75 14.82
C THR A 106 11.36 -11.92 14.08
N ILE A 107 11.32 -11.89 12.74
CA ILE A 107 10.70 -12.97 11.97
C ILE A 107 11.47 -14.28 12.13
N HIS A 108 10.80 -15.27 12.70
CA HIS A 108 11.16 -16.67 12.71
C HIS A 108 10.24 -17.41 11.72
N ALA A 109 10.65 -17.50 10.46
CA ALA A 109 9.79 -17.89 9.34
C ALA A 109 9.01 -19.19 9.60
N SER A 110 9.69 -20.25 10.08
CA SER A 110 9.08 -21.55 10.35
C SER A 110 8.05 -21.54 11.49
N SER A 111 8.13 -20.58 12.41
CA SER A 111 7.19 -20.43 13.52
C SER A 111 6.02 -19.51 13.17
N PHE A 112 6.23 -18.56 12.24
CA PHE A 112 5.22 -17.58 11.88
C PHE A 112 4.30 -18.09 10.77
N PHE A 113 4.89 -18.67 9.72
CA PHE A 113 4.19 -18.97 8.48
C PHE A 113 3.94 -20.44 8.28
N VAL A 114 2.83 -20.77 7.60
CA VAL A 114 2.57 -22.15 7.20
C VAL A 114 3.57 -22.62 6.14
N PRO A 115 3.94 -23.93 6.11
CA PRO A 115 4.96 -24.44 5.21
C PRO A 115 4.69 -24.22 3.72
N SER A 116 3.43 -24.30 3.29
CA SER A 116 3.03 -24.05 1.90
C SER A 116 3.32 -22.61 1.46
N PHE A 117 3.07 -21.64 2.33
CA PHE A 117 3.36 -20.24 2.11
C PHE A 117 4.87 -20.02 1.98
N LEU A 118 5.67 -20.55 2.92
CA LEU A 118 7.12 -20.41 2.88
C LEU A 118 7.73 -21.05 1.62
N LYS A 119 7.21 -22.20 1.20
CA LYS A 119 7.65 -22.84 -0.04
C LYS A 119 7.43 -21.93 -1.24
N ALA A 120 6.23 -21.36 -1.37
CA ALA A 120 5.91 -20.46 -2.48
C ALA A 120 6.76 -19.18 -2.48
N ILE A 121 7.02 -18.60 -1.30
CA ILE A 121 7.90 -17.43 -1.14
C ILE A 121 9.34 -17.76 -1.57
N ASN A 122 9.87 -18.90 -1.15
CA ASN A 122 11.24 -19.32 -1.49
C ASN A 122 11.40 -19.60 -2.99
N GLU A 123 10.40 -20.18 -3.64
CA GLU A 123 10.38 -20.38 -5.09
C GLU A 123 10.27 -19.05 -5.85
N ASN A 124 9.59 -18.07 -5.29
CA ASN A 124 9.41 -16.71 -5.81
C ASN A 124 8.95 -16.66 -7.28
N LEU A 125 8.03 -17.55 -7.63
CA LEU A 125 7.44 -17.63 -8.96
C LEU A 125 5.94 -17.33 -8.90
N ALA A 126 5.42 -16.60 -9.88
CA ALA A 126 3.99 -16.30 -9.97
C ALA A 126 3.11 -17.57 -9.94
N GLN A 127 3.57 -18.67 -10.56
CA GLN A 127 2.87 -19.95 -10.54
C GLN A 127 2.84 -20.57 -9.15
N SER A 128 3.93 -20.50 -8.40
CA SER A 128 4.00 -21.00 -7.02
C SER A 128 3.06 -20.22 -6.10
N PHE A 129 2.98 -18.91 -6.26
CA PHE A 129 2.00 -18.09 -5.55
C PHE A 129 0.56 -18.50 -5.92
N ARG A 130 0.26 -18.66 -7.23
CA ARG A 130 -1.07 -19.10 -7.67
C ARG A 130 -1.46 -20.47 -7.13
N SER A 131 -0.50 -21.36 -6.89
CA SER A 131 -0.79 -22.72 -6.39
C SER A 131 -1.30 -22.76 -4.95
N ILE A 132 -1.01 -21.72 -4.16
CA ILE A 132 -1.43 -21.62 -2.75
C ILE A 132 -2.56 -20.60 -2.53
N MET A 133 -2.97 -19.86 -3.58
CA MET A 133 -3.93 -18.77 -3.51
C MET A 133 -5.22 -19.11 -4.25
N SER A 134 -6.32 -18.57 -3.74
CA SER A 134 -7.57 -18.47 -4.46
C SER A 134 -7.81 -17.00 -4.83
N GLU A 135 -8.38 -16.74 -6.01
CA GLU A 135 -8.85 -15.42 -6.45
C GLU A 135 -10.39 -15.45 -6.53
N PRO A 136 -11.10 -15.30 -5.40
CA PRO A 136 -12.56 -15.39 -5.36
C PRO A 136 -13.27 -14.21 -6.04
N SER A 137 -12.58 -13.10 -6.22
CA SER A 137 -13.04 -11.93 -6.98
C SER A 137 -11.82 -11.25 -7.62
N PRO A 138 -11.95 -10.61 -8.78
CA PRO A 138 -10.82 -10.06 -9.52
C PRO A 138 -9.93 -9.13 -8.66
N GLY A 139 -8.67 -9.52 -8.50
CA GLY A 139 -7.68 -8.79 -7.72
C GLY A 139 -7.85 -8.88 -6.20
N ILE A 140 -8.60 -9.85 -5.71
CA ILE A 140 -8.65 -10.24 -4.29
C ILE A 140 -8.09 -11.65 -4.19
N TYR A 141 -7.02 -11.82 -3.41
CA TYR A 141 -6.37 -13.12 -3.21
C TYR A 141 -6.47 -13.55 -1.77
N THR A 142 -6.80 -14.83 -1.55
CA THR A 142 -6.89 -15.43 -0.22
C THR A 142 -5.96 -16.64 -0.13
N PHE A 143 -5.25 -16.79 0.99
CA PHE A 143 -4.30 -17.87 1.22
C PHE A 143 -4.03 -18.08 2.71
N ASP A 144 -3.68 -19.31 3.09
CA ASP A 144 -3.24 -19.58 4.44
C ASP A 144 -1.82 -19.01 4.63
N MET A 145 -1.63 -18.19 5.65
CA MET A 145 -0.39 -17.46 5.87
C MET A 145 0.25 -17.78 7.22
N PHE A 146 -0.49 -17.56 8.30
CA PHE A 146 0.05 -17.68 9.64
C PHE A 146 -0.28 -19.01 10.31
N GLN A 147 0.67 -19.50 11.08
CA GLN A 147 0.44 -20.62 11.97
C GLN A 147 -0.46 -20.21 13.14
N PRO A 148 -1.32 -21.12 13.65
CA PRO A 148 -2.21 -20.82 14.78
C PRO A 148 -1.45 -20.33 16.02
N GLN A 149 -0.25 -20.90 16.28
CA GLN A 149 0.59 -20.50 17.40
C GLN A 149 1.04 -19.05 17.29
N PHE A 150 1.45 -18.60 16.09
CA PHE A 150 1.80 -17.19 15.86
C PHE A 150 0.62 -16.26 16.14
N CYS A 151 -0.57 -16.62 15.61
CA CYS A 151 -1.79 -15.84 15.87
C CYS A 151 -2.07 -15.71 17.36
N GLN A 152 -1.98 -16.81 18.10
CA GLN A 152 -2.22 -16.82 19.55
C GLN A 152 -1.19 -15.96 20.31
N MET A 153 0.08 -16.07 19.95
CA MET A 153 1.15 -15.25 20.57
C MET A 153 0.90 -13.77 20.34
N LEU A 154 0.51 -13.37 19.12
CA LEU A 154 0.23 -11.97 18.80
C LEU A 154 -1.02 -11.45 19.52
N LEU A 155 -2.05 -12.28 19.70
CA LEU A 155 -3.22 -11.96 20.53
C LEU A 155 -2.83 -11.73 21.99
N ASN A 156 -2.01 -12.62 22.56
CA ASN A 156 -1.52 -12.50 23.94
C ASN A 156 -0.66 -11.25 24.12
N GLU A 157 0.15 -10.92 23.11
CA GLU A 157 0.98 -9.70 23.12
C GLU A 157 0.11 -8.43 23.09
N LEU A 158 -0.96 -8.41 22.27
CA LEU A 158 -1.94 -7.31 22.27
C LEU A 158 -2.58 -7.14 23.65
N GLU A 159 -3.04 -8.22 24.26
CA GLU A 159 -3.66 -8.18 25.60
C GLU A 159 -2.69 -7.69 26.67
N ASN A 160 -1.41 -8.09 26.58
CA ASN A 160 -0.35 -7.61 27.46
C ASN A 160 -0.11 -6.11 27.28
N PHE A 161 -0.10 -5.63 26.03
CA PHE A 161 0.05 -4.21 25.71
C PHE A 161 -1.14 -3.39 26.22
N GLU A 162 -2.37 -3.84 25.98
CA GLU A 162 -3.59 -3.18 26.47
C GLU A 162 -3.64 -3.09 28.00
N ARG A 163 -3.20 -4.14 28.70
CA ARG A 163 -3.08 -4.15 30.15
C ARG A 163 -2.06 -3.11 30.62
N TRP A 164 -0.88 -3.05 30.01
CA TRP A 164 0.12 -2.03 30.31
C TRP A 164 -0.41 -0.61 30.08
N VAL A 165 -1.11 -0.38 28.97
CA VAL A 165 -1.76 0.92 28.67
C VAL A 165 -2.75 1.31 29.75
N HIS A 166 -3.60 0.36 30.19
CA HIS A 166 -4.58 0.58 31.26
C HIS A 166 -3.91 0.92 32.58
N ASP A 167 -2.92 0.14 33.00
CA ASP A 167 -2.26 0.26 34.31
C ASP A 167 -1.38 1.52 34.38
N SER A 168 -0.68 1.85 33.31
CA SER A 168 0.14 3.07 33.21
C SER A 168 -0.67 4.34 32.95
N LYS A 169 -1.97 4.21 32.62
CA LYS A 169 -2.84 5.29 32.15
C LYS A 169 -2.24 6.03 30.92
N PHE A 170 -1.47 5.31 30.12
CA PHE A 170 -0.84 5.87 28.93
C PHE A 170 -1.88 6.08 27.82
N ARG A 171 -1.84 7.24 27.19
CA ARG A 171 -2.76 7.55 26.09
C ARG A 171 -2.12 7.11 24.77
N ILE A 172 -2.62 6.01 24.20
CA ILE A 172 -2.19 5.52 22.88
C ILE A 172 -2.96 6.17 21.73
N MET A 173 -2.35 6.13 20.56
CA MET A 173 -3.03 6.50 19.32
C MET A 173 -4.00 5.41 18.87
N ARG A 174 -5.04 5.81 18.17
CA ARG A 174 -5.96 4.87 17.51
C ARG A 174 -5.25 4.17 16.36
N PRO A 175 -5.67 2.93 16.01
CA PRO A 175 -5.10 2.20 14.87
C PRO A 175 -5.16 2.98 13.56
N ASN A 176 -6.28 3.63 13.32
CA ASN A 176 -6.52 4.50 12.16
C ASN A 176 -7.63 5.53 12.47
N THR A 177 -8.08 6.25 11.47
CA THR A 177 -9.11 7.30 11.65
C THR A 177 -10.51 6.75 11.89
N MET A 178 -10.78 5.50 11.51
CA MET A 178 -12.11 4.88 11.59
C MET A 178 -12.25 3.94 12.81
N ASN A 179 -11.20 3.17 13.13
CA ASN A 179 -11.21 2.24 14.27
C ASN A 179 -10.78 2.93 15.57
N ARG A 180 -11.48 2.60 16.65
CA ARG A 180 -11.21 3.10 18.00
C ARG A 180 -10.41 2.10 18.84
N TYR A 181 -10.61 0.80 18.58
CA TYR A 181 -10.06 -0.30 19.37
C TYR A 181 -9.02 -1.08 18.56
N GLY A 182 -7.95 -1.47 19.26
CA GLY A 182 -6.78 -2.11 18.70
C GLY A 182 -5.50 -1.31 18.96
N ALA A 183 -4.40 -1.64 18.28
CA ALA A 183 -3.10 -1.04 18.52
C ALA A 183 -2.31 -0.84 17.22
N VAL A 184 -1.57 0.26 17.15
CA VAL A 184 -0.55 0.46 16.11
C VAL A 184 0.68 -0.35 16.48
N LEU A 185 1.00 -1.37 15.70
CA LEU A 185 2.11 -2.29 15.98
C LEU A 185 3.47 -1.59 15.94
N ASP A 186 3.64 -0.64 15.02
CA ASP A 186 4.87 0.16 14.91
C ASP A 186 5.17 0.94 16.20
N ASP A 187 4.13 1.30 16.98
CA ASP A 187 4.30 2.13 18.17
C ASP A 187 4.96 1.39 19.35
N PHE A 188 4.81 0.04 19.40
CA PHE A 188 5.41 -0.74 20.48
C PHE A 188 6.45 -1.77 20.02
N GLY A 189 7.14 -1.46 18.91
CA GLY A 189 8.40 -2.09 18.56
C GLY A 189 8.36 -3.10 17.41
N PHE A 190 7.21 -3.28 16.74
CA PHE A 190 7.10 -4.21 15.63
C PHE A 190 7.59 -3.66 14.28
N GLU A 191 7.99 -2.39 14.18
CA GLU A 191 8.34 -1.72 12.93
C GLU A 191 9.32 -2.55 12.08
N THR A 192 10.44 -2.97 12.65
CA THR A 192 11.46 -3.76 11.94
C THR A 192 10.92 -5.13 11.46
N MET A 193 10.08 -5.78 12.27
CA MET A 193 9.45 -7.05 11.90
C MET A 193 8.49 -6.87 10.74
N LEU A 194 7.68 -5.81 10.76
CA LEU A 194 6.71 -5.49 9.72
C LEU A 194 7.38 -5.01 8.43
N ASP A 195 8.48 -4.24 8.51
CA ASP A 195 9.33 -3.90 7.36
C ASP A 195 9.79 -5.17 6.64
N LYS A 196 10.34 -6.12 7.39
CA LYS A 196 10.79 -7.38 6.83
C LYS A 196 9.63 -8.23 6.30
N MET A 197 8.47 -8.21 6.96
CA MET A 197 7.25 -8.89 6.49
C MET A 197 6.81 -8.31 5.14
N MET A 198 6.73 -6.99 5.02
CA MET A 198 6.41 -6.34 3.76
C MET A 198 7.44 -6.67 2.68
N ASP A 199 8.73 -6.47 2.96
CA ASP A 199 9.80 -6.56 1.99
C ASP A 199 10.02 -8.00 1.47
N SER A 200 10.08 -8.96 2.38
CA SER A 200 10.47 -10.33 2.06
C SER A 200 9.30 -11.25 1.72
N TYR A 201 8.07 -10.92 2.15
CA TYR A 201 6.92 -11.81 1.99
C TYR A 201 5.77 -11.20 1.19
N ILE A 202 5.46 -9.91 1.39
CA ILE A 202 4.32 -9.29 0.69
C ILE A 202 4.72 -8.69 -0.64
N ARG A 203 5.88 -8.02 -0.72
CA ARG A 203 6.34 -7.39 -1.96
C ARG A 203 6.56 -8.38 -3.12
N PRO A 204 7.14 -9.60 -2.93
CA PRO A 204 7.25 -10.58 -4.02
C PRO A 204 5.91 -10.97 -4.62
N ILE A 205 4.91 -11.22 -3.78
CA ILE A 205 3.52 -11.51 -4.20
C ILE A 205 2.91 -10.29 -4.91
N SER A 206 3.05 -9.12 -4.31
CA SER A 206 2.50 -7.88 -4.84
C SER A 206 3.12 -7.50 -6.19
N LYS A 207 4.41 -7.78 -6.39
CA LYS A 207 5.07 -7.62 -7.68
C LYS A 207 4.43 -8.48 -8.78
N ALA A 208 4.01 -9.69 -8.43
CA ALA A 208 3.39 -10.62 -9.38
C ALA A 208 1.93 -10.28 -9.71
N PHE A 209 1.15 -9.80 -8.72
CA PHE A 209 -0.30 -9.65 -8.84
C PHE A 209 -0.82 -8.21 -8.89
N TYR A 210 -0.02 -7.23 -8.47
CA TYR A 210 -0.37 -5.81 -8.44
C TYR A 210 0.70 -4.90 -9.05
N PRO A 211 1.31 -5.27 -10.21
CA PRO A 211 2.37 -4.45 -10.82
C PRO A 211 1.87 -3.05 -11.19
N GLU A 212 0.60 -2.92 -11.55
CA GLU A 212 -0.03 -1.68 -12.01
C GLU A 212 -0.26 -0.63 -10.91
N VAL A 213 -0.15 -1.02 -9.64
CA VAL A 213 -0.23 -0.12 -8.48
C VAL A 213 1.08 -0.04 -7.70
N GLY A 214 2.20 -0.41 -8.33
CA GLY A 214 3.50 -0.31 -7.68
C GLY A 214 3.79 -1.44 -6.68
N GLY A 215 3.15 -2.61 -6.83
CA GLY A 215 3.35 -3.74 -5.93
C GLY A 215 4.78 -4.26 -5.85
N GLY A 216 5.61 -4.02 -6.89
CA GLY A 216 7.04 -4.37 -6.88
C GLY A 216 7.95 -3.33 -6.20
N SER A 217 7.42 -2.14 -5.89
CA SER A 217 8.16 -1.02 -5.31
C SER A 217 7.59 -0.56 -3.97
N LEU A 218 7.01 -1.48 -3.20
CA LEU A 218 6.55 -1.21 -1.84
C LEU A 218 7.77 -0.86 -0.97
N ASP A 219 7.71 0.27 -0.26
CA ASP A 219 8.84 0.86 0.47
C ASP A 219 8.47 1.44 1.83
N SER A 220 7.20 1.43 2.18
CA SER A 220 6.74 1.82 3.51
C SER A 220 5.45 1.11 3.90
N HIS A 221 5.20 1.00 5.19
CA HIS A 221 4.01 0.35 5.72
C HIS A 221 3.36 1.15 6.85
N HIS A 222 2.15 0.73 7.20
CA HIS A 222 1.48 1.05 8.46
C HIS A 222 0.81 -0.24 8.94
N GLY A 223 1.33 -0.81 10.03
CA GLY A 223 0.87 -2.06 10.61
C GLY A 223 0.08 -1.83 11.90
N PHE A 224 -1.11 -2.41 11.98
CA PHE A 224 -1.96 -2.25 13.14
C PHE A 224 -2.89 -3.44 13.34
N LEU A 225 -3.36 -3.61 14.58
CA LEU A 225 -4.43 -4.51 14.93
C LEU A 225 -5.73 -3.73 15.07
N VAL A 226 -6.83 -4.31 14.62
CA VAL A 226 -8.20 -3.80 14.83
C VAL A 226 -9.03 -4.84 15.55
N GLU A 227 -9.86 -4.36 16.46
CA GLU A 227 -10.67 -5.20 17.32
C GLU A 227 -12.16 -4.88 17.15
N TYR A 228 -12.95 -5.93 16.91
CA TYR A 228 -14.39 -5.85 16.74
C TYR A 228 -15.10 -6.76 17.75
N ALA A 229 -16.05 -6.20 18.48
CA ALA A 229 -16.93 -6.89 19.42
C ALA A 229 -18.14 -6.02 19.72
N LEU A 230 -19.13 -6.55 20.44
CA LEU A 230 -20.35 -5.77 20.80
C LEU A 230 -20.04 -4.55 21.68
N ASP A 231 -18.98 -4.62 22.50
CA ASP A 231 -18.49 -3.56 23.38
C ASP A 231 -17.28 -2.79 22.82
N ARG A 232 -16.95 -3.00 21.56
CA ARG A 232 -15.82 -2.39 20.82
C ARG A 232 -16.32 -1.71 19.55
N ASP A 233 -15.48 -1.65 18.50
CA ASP A 233 -15.96 -1.37 17.16
C ASP A 233 -16.86 -2.53 16.71
N VAL A 234 -18.08 -2.24 16.25
CA VAL A 234 -19.02 -3.29 15.84
C VAL A 234 -18.86 -3.63 14.37
N ASP A 235 -18.72 -2.60 13.54
CA ASP A 235 -18.56 -2.69 12.08
C ASP A 235 -17.54 -1.68 11.58
N LEU A 236 -17.30 -1.69 10.28
CA LEU A 236 -16.50 -0.69 9.62
C LEU A 236 -17.20 -0.21 8.35
N GLY A 237 -17.45 1.10 8.29
CA GLY A 237 -18.12 1.75 7.18
C GLY A 237 -17.37 1.57 5.84
N PHE A 238 -18.06 1.86 4.76
CA PHE A 238 -17.56 1.78 3.39
C PHE A 238 -16.42 2.77 3.15
N HIS A 239 -15.24 2.28 2.71
CA HIS A 239 -14.04 3.07 2.54
C HIS A 239 -13.05 2.48 1.53
N VAL A 240 -11.93 3.15 1.36
CA VAL A 240 -10.71 2.67 0.70
C VAL A 240 -9.54 2.89 1.65
N ASP A 241 -8.51 2.05 1.53
CA ASP A 241 -7.32 2.14 2.35
C ASP A 241 -6.31 3.15 1.80
N ASP A 242 -5.53 3.76 2.69
CA ASP A 242 -4.37 4.57 2.33
C ASP A 242 -3.14 3.69 2.07
N SER A 243 -3.28 2.79 1.12
CA SER A 243 -2.25 1.84 0.68
C SER A 243 -2.32 1.58 -0.82
N GLU A 244 -1.26 1.03 -1.39
CA GLU A 244 -1.27 0.42 -2.72
C GLU A 244 -1.75 -1.02 -2.64
N VAL A 245 -1.27 -1.75 -1.63
CA VAL A 245 -1.67 -3.13 -1.34
C VAL A 245 -1.96 -3.25 0.16
N THR A 246 -3.10 -3.85 0.49
CA THR A 246 -3.49 -4.17 1.87
C THR A 246 -3.45 -5.67 2.09
N LEU A 247 -2.73 -6.07 3.14
CA LEU A 247 -2.85 -7.40 3.76
C LEU A 247 -3.78 -7.29 4.97
N ASN A 248 -4.75 -8.20 5.05
CA ASN A 248 -5.65 -8.33 6.19
C ASN A 248 -5.69 -9.80 6.62
N VAL A 249 -5.33 -10.10 7.87
CA VAL A 249 -5.31 -11.46 8.41
C VAL A 249 -6.12 -11.52 9.70
N CYS A 250 -7.13 -12.37 9.72
CA CYS A 250 -7.84 -12.69 10.97
C CYS A 250 -6.91 -13.50 11.88
N LEU A 251 -6.73 -13.05 13.12
CA LEU A 251 -5.91 -13.77 14.11
C LEU A 251 -6.74 -14.74 14.96
N GLY A 252 -8.05 -14.63 14.98
CA GLY A 252 -8.99 -15.33 15.86
C GLY A 252 -9.76 -14.26 16.64
N THR A 253 -10.55 -14.54 17.55
CA THR A 253 -10.98 -15.64 18.33
C THR A 253 -12.28 -16.29 17.81
N GLN A 254 -13.19 -16.81 18.70
CA GLN A 254 -14.53 -17.22 18.28
C GLN A 254 -15.43 -15.99 18.12
N PHE A 255 -16.06 -15.84 16.95
CA PHE A 255 -16.96 -14.74 16.62
C PHE A 255 -17.98 -15.17 15.56
N CYS A 256 -19.05 -14.41 15.42
CA CYS A 256 -20.02 -14.52 14.32
C CYS A 256 -20.22 -13.15 13.68
N GLY A 257 -20.54 -13.15 12.38
CA GLY A 257 -20.63 -11.92 11.58
C GLY A 257 -19.25 -11.36 11.23
N GLY A 258 -19.19 -10.08 10.96
CA GLY A 258 -17.94 -9.38 10.67
C GLY A 258 -17.35 -9.67 9.31
N GLU A 259 -18.14 -10.15 8.33
CA GLU A 259 -17.68 -10.40 6.96
C GLU A 259 -17.17 -9.10 6.33
N LEU A 260 -16.05 -9.18 5.61
CA LEU A 260 -15.63 -8.09 4.72
C LEU A 260 -16.53 -8.07 3.49
N PHE A 261 -16.97 -6.90 3.07
CA PHE A 261 -17.66 -6.71 1.82
C PHE A 261 -16.86 -5.83 0.87
N PHE A 262 -16.71 -6.26 -0.39
CA PHE A 262 -15.97 -5.56 -1.43
C PHE A 262 -16.92 -5.08 -2.53
N ARG A 263 -16.65 -3.89 -3.11
CA ARG A 263 -17.54 -3.21 -4.07
C ARG A 263 -16.76 -2.54 -5.19
N GLY A 264 -15.79 -3.24 -5.74
CA GLY A 264 -14.99 -2.82 -6.88
C GLY A 264 -13.90 -1.80 -6.58
N VAL A 265 -12.96 -1.71 -7.50
CA VAL A 265 -11.79 -0.82 -7.40
C VAL A 265 -12.08 0.51 -8.08
N ARG A 266 -11.77 1.62 -7.41
CA ARG A 266 -11.99 2.97 -7.93
C ARG A 266 -10.79 3.88 -7.70
N CYS A 267 -10.46 4.71 -8.69
CA CYS A 267 -9.56 5.85 -8.52
C CYS A 267 -10.27 7.00 -7.76
N GLU A 268 -9.53 8.05 -7.46
CA GLU A 268 -10.07 9.20 -6.70
C GLU A 268 -11.27 9.86 -7.39
N GLN A 269 -11.23 9.97 -8.72
CA GLN A 269 -12.30 10.59 -9.50
C GLN A 269 -13.60 9.76 -9.49
N HIS A 270 -13.49 8.45 -9.30
CA HIS A 270 -14.63 7.53 -9.40
C HIS A 270 -15.02 6.87 -8.07
N VAL A 271 -14.44 7.30 -6.94
CA VAL A 271 -14.67 6.66 -5.64
C VAL A 271 -16.15 6.56 -5.24
N ASN A 272 -16.96 7.51 -5.68
CA ASN A 272 -18.39 7.60 -5.38
C ASN A 272 -19.29 7.01 -6.49
N THR A 273 -18.74 6.39 -7.53
CA THR A 273 -19.56 5.79 -8.58
C THR A 273 -20.24 4.49 -8.12
N ASP A 274 -21.34 4.13 -8.77
CA ASP A 274 -22.12 2.95 -8.43
C ASP A 274 -21.31 1.66 -8.51
N THR A 275 -21.69 0.68 -7.70
CA THR A 275 -21.15 -0.67 -7.71
C THR A 275 -21.93 -1.51 -8.73
N GLN A 276 -21.22 -2.19 -9.61
CA GLN A 276 -21.84 -3.15 -10.51
C GLN A 276 -22.03 -4.49 -9.78
N GLN A 277 -22.97 -5.30 -10.23
CA GLN A 277 -23.30 -6.57 -9.56
C GLN A 277 -22.10 -7.54 -9.54
N GLU A 278 -21.31 -7.58 -10.61
CA GLU A 278 -20.09 -8.40 -10.70
C GLU A 278 -18.93 -7.94 -9.80
N GLU A 279 -19.04 -6.75 -9.23
CA GLU A 279 -18.06 -6.18 -8.27
C GLU A 279 -18.43 -6.48 -6.82
N VAL A 280 -19.54 -7.12 -6.57
CA VAL A 280 -20.02 -7.47 -5.24
C VAL A 280 -19.37 -8.76 -4.78
N PHE A 281 -18.61 -8.70 -3.70
CA PHE A 281 -18.00 -9.87 -3.07
C PHE A 281 -17.99 -9.70 -1.55
N ASP A 282 -18.42 -10.73 -0.83
CA ASP A 282 -18.38 -10.78 0.63
C ASP A 282 -17.45 -11.93 1.06
N TYR A 283 -16.59 -11.68 2.06
CA TYR A 283 -15.57 -12.60 2.55
C TYR A 283 -15.76 -12.89 4.03
N SER A 284 -15.91 -14.17 4.37
CA SER A 284 -15.90 -14.65 5.74
C SER A 284 -14.49 -14.96 6.22
N HIS A 285 -14.13 -14.44 7.38
CA HIS A 285 -12.80 -14.59 7.93
C HIS A 285 -12.52 -16.02 8.41
N VAL A 286 -11.28 -16.46 8.19
CA VAL A 286 -10.72 -17.69 8.73
C VAL A 286 -9.43 -17.34 9.48
N PRO A 287 -9.26 -17.75 10.76
CA PRO A 287 -8.03 -17.48 11.51
C PRO A 287 -6.77 -17.99 10.79
N GLY A 288 -5.72 -17.16 10.75
CA GLY A 288 -4.47 -17.44 10.06
C GLY A 288 -4.50 -17.28 8.54
N ARG A 289 -5.70 -17.12 7.93
CA ARG A 289 -5.85 -16.89 6.49
C ARG A 289 -5.78 -15.41 6.18
N ALA A 290 -4.94 -15.09 5.20
CA ALA A 290 -4.78 -13.75 4.66
C ALA A 290 -5.77 -13.47 3.52
N ILE A 291 -6.21 -12.23 3.44
CA ILE A 291 -6.80 -11.62 2.25
C ILE A 291 -5.91 -10.47 1.82
N LEU A 292 -5.53 -10.47 0.54
CA LEU A 292 -4.67 -9.45 -0.07
C LEU A 292 -5.46 -8.75 -1.18
N HIS A 293 -5.46 -7.42 -1.19
CA HIS A 293 -6.20 -6.63 -2.16
C HIS A 293 -5.54 -5.27 -2.42
N ARG A 294 -5.95 -4.58 -3.48
CA ARG A 294 -5.54 -3.19 -3.70
C ARG A 294 -6.14 -2.28 -2.63
N GLY A 295 -5.37 -1.32 -2.11
CA GLY A 295 -5.90 -0.35 -1.14
C GLY A 295 -7.10 0.43 -1.67
N ARG A 296 -7.15 0.70 -2.97
CA ARG A 296 -8.26 1.38 -3.65
C ARG A 296 -9.49 0.48 -3.93
N HIS A 297 -9.47 -0.76 -3.48
CA HIS A 297 -10.66 -1.61 -3.49
C HIS A 297 -11.62 -1.14 -2.40
N ARG A 298 -12.79 -0.65 -2.81
CA ARG A 298 -13.81 -0.16 -1.88
C ARG A 298 -14.35 -1.31 -1.07
N HIS A 299 -14.31 -1.19 0.24
CA HIS A 299 -14.74 -2.25 1.15
C HIS A 299 -15.20 -1.72 2.50
N GLY A 300 -15.66 -2.62 3.34
CA GLY A 300 -16.02 -2.38 4.73
C GLY A 300 -16.16 -3.72 5.46
N ALA A 301 -16.54 -3.68 6.73
CA ALA A 301 -16.84 -4.86 7.53
C ALA A 301 -18.26 -4.80 8.07
N ARG A 302 -19.01 -5.89 7.92
CA ARG A 302 -20.31 -6.06 8.52
C ARG A 302 -20.20 -6.15 10.04
N ALA A 303 -21.33 -5.98 10.72
CA ALA A 303 -21.36 -6.05 12.16
C ALA A 303 -20.90 -7.43 12.68
N THR A 304 -20.02 -7.40 13.69
CA THR A 304 -19.72 -8.56 14.52
C THR A 304 -20.90 -8.76 15.48
N THR A 305 -21.57 -9.90 15.39
CA THR A 305 -22.82 -10.18 16.09
C THR A 305 -22.63 -10.93 17.41
N SER A 306 -21.49 -11.62 17.56
CA SER A 306 -21.06 -12.24 18.81
C SER A 306 -19.57 -12.49 18.85
N GLY A 307 -19.01 -12.63 20.04
CA GLY A 307 -17.59 -12.89 20.24
C GLY A 307 -16.70 -11.69 19.97
N ARG A 308 -15.41 -11.94 19.76
CA ARG A 308 -14.35 -10.94 19.56
C ARG A 308 -13.52 -11.30 18.33
N ARG A 309 -13.46 -10.41 17.36
CA ARG A 309 -12.65 -10.57 16.15
C ARG A 309 -11.48 -9.60 16.17
N ILE A 310 -10.28 -10.12 15.95
CA ILE A 310 -9.06 -9.31 15.86
C ILE A 310 -8.38 -9.61 14.52
N ASN A 311 -8.06 -8.55 13.78
CA ASN A 311 -7.36 -8.66 12.51
C ASN A 311 -6.05 -7.87 12.55
N LEU A 312 -5.01 -8.47 11.98
CA LEU A 312 -3.78 -7.77 11.59
C LEU A 312 -4.02 -7.12 10.22
N ILE A 313 -3.81 -5.82 10.16
CA ILE A 313 -3.84 -5.05 8.92
C ILE A 313 -2.44 -4.51 8.65
N LEU A 314 -1.96 -4.70 7.42
CA LEU A 314 -0.71 -4.11 6.95
C LEU A 314 -0.98 -3.34 5.65
N TRP A 315 -0.98 -2.01 5.76
CA TRP A 315 -1.05 -1.12 4.61
C TRP A 315 0.35 -0.95 4.02
N CYS A 316 0.56 -1.50 2.84
CA CYS A 316 1.83 -1.41 2.12
C CYS A 316 1.75 -0.30 1.07
N ARG A 317 2.74 0.59 1.09
CA ARG A 317 2.77 1.80 0.25
C ARG A 317 3.97 1.79 -0.67
N SER A 318 3.83 2.46 -1.82
CA SER A 318 4.90 2.72 -2.78
C SER A 318 5.02 4.21 -3.02
N SER A 319 6.08 4.83 -2.50
CA SER A 319 6.37 6.24 -2.75
C SER A 319 6.58 6.51 -4.24
N GLN A 320 7.24 5.61 -4.95
CA GLN A 320 7.43 5.69 -6.39
C GLN A 320 6.11 5.72 -7.16
N PHE A 321 5.19 4.80 -6.86
CA PHE A 321 3.89 4.78 -7.52
C PHE A 321 3.08 6.05 -7.22
N ARG A 322 3.08 6.50 -5.96
CA ARG A 322 2.38 7.72 -5.53
C ARG A 322 2.90 8.96 -6.22
N GLU A 323 4.21 9.07 -6.41
CA GLU A 323 4.82 10.17 -7.13
C GLU A 323 4.46 10.15 -8.61
N LEU A 324 4.56 9.01 -9.29
CA LEU A 324 4.16 8.86 -10.69
C LEU A 324 2.66 9.11 -10.90
N ARG A 325 1.81 8.68 -9.96
CA ARG A 325 0.35 8.87 -10.06
C ARG A 325 -0.07 10.33 -10.05
N ARG A 326 0.64 11.20 -9.36
CA ARG A 326 0.35 12.65 -9.35
C ARG A 326 0.29 13.27 -10.75
N TYR A 327 0.88 12.61 -11.74
CA TYR A 327 1.00 13.12 -13.12
C TYR A 327 0.16 12.32 -14.13
N GLN A 328 -0.49 11.24 -13.70
CA GLN A 328 -1.41 10.47 -14.53
C GLN A 328 -2.85 10.93 -14.29
N HIS A 329 -3.28 11.96 -15.03
CA HIS A 329 -4.58 12.59 -14.78
C HIS A 329 -5.79 11.88 -15.41
N ASP A 330 -5.62 11.12 -16.51
CA ASP A 330 -6.75 10.79 -17.37
C ASP A 330 -7.22 9.33 -17.34
N PHE A 331 -6.42 8.38 -16.87
CA PHE A 331 -6.78 6.97 -16.91
C PHE A 331 -6.01 6.13 -15.89
N SER A 332 -6.74 5.42 -15.05
CA SER A 332 -6.17 4.39 -14.16
C SER A 332 -6.55 3.01 -14.68
N SER A 333 -5.58 2.26 -15.20
CA SER A 333 -5.78 0.93 -15.78
C SER A 333 -6.41 -0.08 -14.80
N TRP A 334 -6.22 0.14 -13.51
CA TRP A 334 -6.74 -0.68 -12.41
C TRP A 334 -8.13 -0.23 -11.92
N CYS A 335 -8.64 0.93 -12.34
CA CYS A 335 -9.97 1.41 -11.95
C CYS A 335 -11.05 0.83 -12.87
N GLY A 336 -12.04 0.12 -12.31
CA GLY A 336 -13.11 -0.48 -13.06
C GLY A 336 -13.91 0.54 -13.88
N GLU A 337 -14.16 1.75 -13.33
CA GLU A 337 -14.90 2.81 -14.03
C GLU A 337 -14.10 3.41 -15.20
N CYS A 338 -12.81 3.73 -14.98
CA CYS A 338 -11.95 4.16 -16.08
C CYS A 338 -11.91 3.14 -17.21
N HIS A 339 -11.91 1.85 -16.87
CA HIS A 339 -11.90 0.77 -17.85
C HIS A 339 -13.24 0.69 -18.62
N ARG A 340 -14.37 0.84 -17.93
CA ARG A 340 -15.70 0.93 -18.59
C ARG A 340 -15.79 2.11 -19.55
N HIS A 341 -15.39 3.30 -19.11
CA HIS A 341 -15.37 4.51 -19.95
C HIS A 341 -14.46 4.34 -21.18
N LYS A 342 -13.31 3.67 -21.03
CA LYS A 342 -12.42 3.38 -22.16
C LYS A 342 -13.08 2.43 -23.15
N LYS A 343 -13.69 1.34 -22.68
CA LYS A 343 -14.41 0.38 -23.55
C LYS A 343 -15.56 1.05 -24.30
N GLU A 344 -16.32 1.90 -23.61
CA GLU A 344 -17.44 2.60 -24.21
C GLU A 344 -16.97 3.57 -25.30
N ARG A 345 -15.94 4.38 -25.05
CA ARG A 345 -15.32 5.24 -26.07
C ARG A 345 -14.83 4.44 -27.28
N GLN A 346 -14.22 3.26 -27.06
CA GLN A 346 -13.80 2.39 -28.15
C GLN A 346 -14.97 1.87 -28.95
N ARG A 347 -16.07 1.44 -28.31
CA ARG A 347 -17.29 1.01 -28.99
C ARG A 347 -17.89 2.12 -29.83
N GLN A 348 -17.97 3.33 -29.30
CA GLN A 348 -18.48 4.50 -30.01
C GLN A 348 -17.62 4.85 -31.22
N ALA A 349 -16.28 4.82 -31.06
CA ALA A 349 -15.35 5.06 -32.16
C ALA A 349 -15.49 4.01 -33.28
N VAL A 350 -15.61 2.72 -32.92
CA VAL A 350 -15.84 1.65 -33.90
C VAL A 350 -17.19 1.81 -34.59
N ALA A 351 -18.24 2.17 -33.85
CA ALA A 351 -19.57 2.40 -34.45
C ALA A 351 -19.56 3.60 -35.42
N ALA A 352 -18.90 4.69 -35.05
CA ALA A 352 -18.73 5.87 -35.90
C ALA A 352 -17.97 5.53 -37.20
N ALA A 353 -16.82 4.82 -37.06
CA ALA A 353 -16.05 4.39 -38.24
C ALA A 353 -16.87 3.46 -39.18
N LYS A 354 -17.67 2.58 -38.60
CA LYS A 354 -18.56 1.71 -39.40
C LYS A 354 -19.61 2.51 -40.17
N VAL A 355 -20.23 3.50 -39.56
CA VAL A 355 -21.19 4.39 -40.23
C VAL A 355 -20.53 5.16 -41.37
N GLU A 356 -19.30 5.65 -41.16
CA GLU A 356 -18.55 6.38 -42.18
C GLU A 356 -18.19 5.50 -43.37
N LEU A 357 -17.74 4.26 -43.13
CA LEU A 357 -17.48 3.28 -44.19
C LEU A 357 -18.76 2.96 -45.03
N MET A 358 -19.90 2.78 -44.36
CA MET A 358 -21.17 2.53 -45.05
C MET A 358 -21.62 3.71 -45.90
N LYS A 359 -21.35 4.96 -45.51
CA LYS A 359 -21.62 6.14 -46.33
C LYS A 359 -20.75 6.16 -47.59
N ILE A 360 -19.45 5.90 -47.45
CA ILE A 360 -18.50 5.85 -48.57
C ILE A 360 -18.89 4.76 -49.57
N GLU A 361 -19.28 3.56 -49.09
CA GLU A 361 -19.74 2.47 -49.92
C GLU A 361 -21.07 2.82 -50.65
N GLY A 362 -22.02 3.48 -49.98
CA GLY A 362 -23.27 3.95 -50.53
C GLY A 362 -23.09 5.01 -51.63
N GLU A 363 -22.19 5.98 -51.39
CA GLU A 363 -21.85 7.02 -52.37
C GLU A 363 -21.11 6.43 -53.58
N SER A 364 -20.21 5.44 -53.35
CA SER A 364 -19.51 4.75 -54.44
C SER A 364 -20.48 3.90 -55.30
N ALA A 365 -21.49 3.25 -54.67
CA ALA A 365 -22.51 2.51 -55.37
C ALA A 365 -23.45 3.41 -56.19
N ALA A 366 -23.83 4.57 -55.66
CA ALA A 366 -24.66 5.56 -56.35
C ALA A 366 -23.94 6.22 -57.55
N ALA A 367 -22.61 6.35 -57.48
CA ALA A 367 -21.78 6.87 -58.57
C ALA A 367 -21.52 5.86 -59.70
N ALA A 368 -21.84 4.56 -59.49
CA ALA A 368 -21.61 3.48 -60.44
C ALA A 368 -22.89 3.10 -61.26
N GLU A 369 -24.05 3.75 -61.05
CA GLU A 369 -25.21 3.56 -61.92
C GLU A 369 -24.94 4.20 -63.29
N PRO A 370 -24.94 3.42 -64.41
CA PRO A 370 -24.74 3.99 -65.74
C PRO A 370 -25.98 4.80 -66.14
N ALA A 371 -25.77 6.01 -66.63
CA ALA A 371 -26.82 6.80 -67.26
C ALA A 371 -27.46 5.98 -68.38
N ALA A 372 -28.69 5.54 -68.17
CA ALA A 372 -29.46 4.91 -69.20
C ALA A 372 -29.77 5.92 -70.29
N VAL A 373 -29.30 5.64 -71.51
CA VAL A 373 -29.61 6.37 -72.76
C VAL A 373 -30.94 5.90 -73.28
#